data_ae5552a3ef2c741016b6557207bc4402
#
_entry.id   ae5552a3ef2c741016b6557207bc4402
#
_cell.length_a   1.000
_cell.length_b   1.000
_cell.length_c   1.000
_cell.angle_alpha   90.00
_cell.angle_beta   90.00
_cell.angle_gamma   90.00
#
_symmetry.space_group_name_H-M   'P 1'
#
loop_
_entity.id
_entity.type
_entity.pdbx_description
1 polymer ?
#
loop_
_entity_poly.entity_id
_entity_poly.type
_entity_poly.pdbx_seq_one_letter_code
_entity_poly.pdbx_strand_id
1 'polypeptide(L)'
;MHKSRFSRSKAADPQYTIDDAISDYSKFAVFASKDVEEEYYSYIRRLYERQDRTATGLIYAVIEDIRSKVSDYRKSPDKVHYPLDILIFLILITRVQGIVDCDEIADYYNLHYLELFVMVPGIPKYRGKISVSTIQVAMSMLRPEQISRFFEENFTKIKIQIEEQILYHKEKIATRPENIKDTLGFDGQEMKGTYRKGECKRKCKGGIVTQLYNCTQRISLGFEISDKKNHERDDILPILSRITIDGMVVMCDDLNAQAAVSNAVIKANGIYMFPLGKNGNKELLIHVEAIFNRQHKNVQIWESKKPTNKQNKRDHGRYDSTKIEILPAEPYLDPRINIKHKNVRTLIKYIKCSRYYVNDEQIKETEDVTYYISSLAYAEEYTLQQVVASIEDYWQIETSHAVLDSPLLFHQDALQACLPTTIKNVAAFNKIGTAVLSYIRQRMSIKEGKKKPYSFKLIKSRCQNMGLESLLIYLYDYWFDRVEQTDSDEQ
;
A
#
# COMPACT_ATOMS: atom_id res chain seq x y z
N MET A 1 -4.80 34.85 5.66
CA MET A 1 -4.17 34.59 6.96
C MET A 1 -5.23 34.18 7.98
N HIS A 2 -5.67 32.93 7.99
CA HIS A 2 -6.51 32.40 9.06
C HIS A 2 -5.58 31.84 10.14
N LYS A 3 -5.40 32.58 11.21
CA LYS A 3 -4.78 32.07 12.43
C LYS A 3 -5.65 30.90 12.90
N SER A 4 -5.13 29.67 12.79
CA SER A 4 -5.76 28.49 13.38
C SER A 4 -5.89 28.74 14.89
N ARG A 5 -7.13 28.93 15.35
CA ARG A 5 -7.46 28.89 16.77
C ARG A 5 -7.43 27.43 17.23
N PHE A 6 -6.26 26.84 17.22
CA PHE A 6 -6.02 25.69 18.06
C PHE A 6 -5.79 26.22 19.46
N SER A 7 -6.84 26.26 20.27
CA SER A 7 -6.64 26.31 21.70
C SER A 7 -5.73 25.09 22.01
N ARG A 8 -4.57 25.35 22.58
CA ARG A 8 -3.77 24.32 23.22
C ARG A 8 -4.77 23.50 24.04
N SER A 9 -5.12 22.28 23.58
CA SER A 9 -5.67 21.28 24.48
C SER A 9 -4.80 21.41 25.72
N LYS A 10 -5.33 21.38 26.90
CA LYS A 10 -4.53 21.39 28.13
C LYS A 10 -3.58 20.21 27.97
N ALA A 11 -2.50 20.45 27.24
CA ALA A 11 -1.35 19.58 27.16
C ALA A 11 -1.05 19.21 28.60
N ALA A 12 -0.73 17.97 28.84
CA ALA A 12 -0.50 17.35 30.12
C ALA A 12 -0.25 18.41 31.20
N ASP A 13 -1.15 18.53 32.14
CA ASP A 13 -1.02 19.46 33.26
C ASP A 13 0.47 19.47 33.63
N PRO A 14 1.20 20.58 33.51
CA PRO A 14 2.65 20.60 33.77
C PRO A 14 3.00 20.11 35.16
N GLN A 15 2.02 19.93 36.03
CA GLN A 15 2.15 19.34 37.35
C GLN A 15 1.84 17.84 37.40
N TYR A 16 1.32 17.23 36.30
CA TYR A 16 0.99 15.80 36.27
C TYR A 16 2.24 14.98 36.01
N THR A 17 2.73 14.32 37.05
CA THR A 17 3.99 13.55 37.07
C THR A 17 3.78 12.09 36.59
N ILE A 18 4.89 11.36 36.41
CA ILE A 18 4.83 9.92 36.13
C ILE A 18 4.24 9.15 37.34
N ASP A 19 4.49 9.58 38.56
CA ASP A 19 3.92 8.93 39.76
C ASP A 19 2.40 9.17 39.86
N ASP A 20 1.90 10.34 39.43
CA ASP A 20 0.47 10.59 39.32
C ASP A 20 -0.15 9.68 38.24
N ALA A 21 0.52 9.51 37.12
CA ALA A 21 0.07 8.63 36.04
C ALA A 21 0.01 7.17 36.48
N ILE A 22 1.04 6.69 37.21
CA ILE A 22 1.10 5.34 37.79
C ILE A 22 -0.05 5.17 38.81
N SER A 23 -0.23 6.15 39.72
CA SER A 23 -1.29 6.13 40.74
C SER A 23 -2.69 6.08 40.11
N ASP A 24 -2.93 6.85 39.07
CA ASP A 24 -4.21 6.83 38.37
C ASP A 24 -4.43 5.52 37.57
N TYR A 25 -3.38 5.02 36.92
CA TYR A 25 -3.43 3.78 36.15
C TYR A 25 -3.66 2.55 37.04
N SER A 26 -3.00 2.49 38.21
CA SER A 26 -3.11 1.36 39.15
C SER A 26 -4.54 1.12 39.66
N LYS A 27 -5.40 2.13 39.62
CA LYS A 27 -6.81 1.97 40.00
C LYS A 27 -7.63 1.10 39.03
N PHE A 28 -7.13 0.90 37.81
CA PHE A 28 -7.81 0.20 36.73
C PHE A 28 -7.00 -0.94 36.12
N ALA A 29 -5.70 -0.98 36.37
CA ALA A 29 -4.81 -2.02 35.87
C ALA A 29 -5.05 -3.33 36.62
N VAL A 30 -4.89 -4.44 35.90
CA VAL A 30 -4.97 -5.80 36.47
C VAL A 30 -3.68 -6.52 36.13
N PHE A 31 -2.94 -6.90 37.16
CA PHE A 31 -1.70 -7.65 37.04
C PHE A 31 -1.87 -9.06 37.58
N ALA A 32 -1.05 -10.00 37.09
CA ALA A 32 -1.09 -11.39 37.54
C ALA A 32 -0.64 -11.56 39.00
N SER A 33 0.24 -10.68 39.46
CA SER A 33 0.71 -10.63 40.86
C SER A 33 1.24 -9.22 41.21
N LYS A 34 1.44 -8.95 42.50
CA LYS A 34 2.08 -7.71 42.94
C LYS A 34 3.51 -7.56 42.46
N ASP A 35 4.25 -8.65 42.39
CA ASP A 35 5.63 -8.62 41.91
C ASP A 35 5.70 -8.17 40.44
N VAL A 36 4.79 -8.66 39.59
CA VAL A 36 4.66 -8.25 38.17
C VAL A 36 4.28 -6.77 38.08
N GLU A 37 3.37 -6.31 38.92
CA GLU A 37 2.97 -4.90 39.01
C GLU A 37 4.14 -3.99 39.39
N GLU A 38 4.90 -4.34 40.43
CA GLU A 38 6.04 -3.58 40.89
C GLU A 38 7.17 -3.57 39.86
N GLU A 39 7.43 -4.70 39.21
CA GLU A 39 8.42 -4.80 38.14
C GLU A 39 8.01 -3.90 36.93
N TYR A 40 6.75 -3.90 36.55
CA TYR A 40 6.24 -3.05 35.46
C TYR A 40 6.38 -1.55 35.82
N TYR A 41 5.96 -1.12 37.01
CA TYR A 41 6.10 0.29 37.38
C TYR A 41 7.58 0.72 37.54
N SER A 42 8.43 -0.18 37.98
CA SER A 42 9.88 0.06 38.03
C SER A 42 10.46 0.22 36.60
N TYR A 43 10.01 -0.57 35.66
CA TYR A 43 10.36 -0.42 34.23
C TYR A 43 9.91 0.93 33.68
N ILE A 44 8.66 1.34 33.92
CA ILE A 44 8.10 2.62 33.48
C ILE A 44 8.88 3.82 34.06
N ARG A 45 9.24 3.79 35.35
CA ARG A 45 10.08 4.86 35.94
C ARG A 45 11.45 4.93 35.28
N ARG A 46 12.11 3.79 35.07
CA ARG A 46 13.39 3.76 34.37
C ARG A 46 13.28 4.29 32.94
N LEU A 47 12.18 3.96 32.22
CA LEU A 47 11.91 4.46 30.89
C LEU A 47 11.73 5.98 30.89
N TYR A 48 11.00 6.52 31.87
CA TYR A 48 10.81 7.95 32.08
C TYR A 48 12.11 8.69 32.40
N GLU A 49 12.95 8.12 33.27
CA GLU A 49 14.25 8.69 33.64
C GLU A 49 15.25 8.70 32.47
N ARG A 50 15.21 7.66 31.63
CA ARG A 50 16.08 7.56 30.45
C ARG A 50 15.76 8.59 29.40
N GLN A 51 14.52 9.15 29.39
CA GLN A 51 13.96 10.04 28.36
C GLN A 51 14.96 10.33 27.24
N ASP A 52 15.05 9.41 26.29
CA ASP A 52 15.84 9.68 25.08
C ASP A 52 15.12 10.80 24.34
N ARG A 53 15.63 12.03 24.54
CA ARG A 53 15.09 13.24 23.91
C ARG A 53 15.00 13.10 22.40
N THR A 54 15.80 12.20 21.84
CA THR A 54 15.83 11.88 20.42
C THR A 54 14.56 11.16 20.01
N ALA A 55 14.19 10.03 20.63
CA ALA A 55 12.98 9.28 20.27
C ALA A 55 11.70 10.12 20.47
N THR A 56 11.62 10.85 21.58
CA THR A 56 10.48 11.74 21.86
C THR A 56 10.39 12.88 20.83
N GLY A 57 11.53 13.46 20.41
CA GLY A 57 11.57 14.48 19.36
C GLY A 57 11.13 13.96 18.01
N LEU A 58 11.51 12.73 17.68
CA LEU A 58 11.11 12.05 16.42
C LEU A 58 9.60 11.85 16.35
N ILE A 59 9.01 11.36 17.46
CA ILE A 59 7.56 11.14 17.53
C ILE A 59 6.80 12.46 17.52
N TYR A 60 7.32 13.49 18.18
CA TYR A 60 6.77 14.84 18.13
C TYR A 60 6.64 15.32 16.67
N ALA A 61 7.64 15.09 15.84
CA ALA A 61 7.62 15.48 14.42
C ALA A 61 6.52 14.75 13.64
N VAL A 62 6.27 13.45 13.89
CA VAL A 62 5.15 12.72 13.26
C VAL A 62 3.80 13.29 13.70
N ILE A 63 3.62 13.57 14.99
CA ILE A 63 2.37 14.13 15.53
C ILE A 63 2.12 15.55 15.00
N GLU A 64 3.16 16.38 14.91
CA GLU A 64 3.05 17.73 14.32
C GLU A 64 2.71 17.68 12.82
N ASP A 65 3.26 16.71 12.09
CA ASP A 65 2.90 16.50 10.69
C ASP A 65 1.42 16.14 10.55
N ILE A 66 0.92 15.22 11.38
CA ILE A 66 -0.52 14.87 11.44
C ILE A 66 -1.34 16.12 11.78
N ARG A 67 -0.97 16.85 12.83
CA ARG A 67 -1.67 18.05 13.30
C ARG A 67 -1.73 19.15 12.26
N SER A 68 -0.66 19.33 11.49
CA SER A 68 -0.58 20.37 10.47
C SER A 68 -1.50 20.10 9.27
N LYS A 69 -1.75 18.82 8.97
CA LYS A 69 -2.44 18.38 7.75
C LYS A 69 -3.89 17.94 7.99
N VAL A 70 -4.20 17.44 9.19
CA VAL A 70 -5.54 16.95 9.54
C VAL A 70 -6.18 17.87 10.56
N SER A 71 -7.24 18.58 10.15
CA SER A 71 -7.97 19.50 11.05
C SER A 71 -8.94 18.76 11.97
N ASP A 72 -8.96 19.15 13.24
CA ASP A 72 -9.97 18.66 14.17
C ASP A 72 -11.32 19.34 13.87
N TYR A 73 -12.32 18.54 13.55
CA TYR A 73 -13.68 18.97 13.19
C TYR A 73 -14.60 19.10 14.40
N ARG A 74 -14.15 18.75 15.59
CA ARG A 74 -14.97 18.79 16.80
C ARG A 74 -15.24 20.22 17.22
N LYS A 75 -16.53 20.53 17.45
CA LYS A 75 -16.99 21.92 17.69
C LYS A 75 -16.68 22.46 19.08
N SER A 76 -16.41 21.60 20.05
CA SER A 76 -16.22 21.95 21.45
C SER A 76 -14.86 21.48 21.96
N PRO A 77 -13.78 22.25 21.69
CA PRO A 77 -12.43 21.85 22.10
C PRO A 77 -12.29 21.59 23.60
N ASP A 78 -13.04 22.32 24.41
CA ASP A 78 -13.05 22.20 25.88
C ASP A 78 -13.55 20.82 26.39
N LYS A 79 -14.34 20.13 25.57
CA LYS A 79 -14.87 18.80 25.86
C LYS A 79 -14.05 17.66 25.26
N VAL A 80 -12.97 17.99 24.57
CA VAL A 80 -12.09 17.02 23.95
C VAL A 80 -11.11 16.48 24.98
N HIS A 81 -11.28 15.20 25.35
CA HIS A 81 -10.36 14.52 26.27
C HIS A 81 -9.16 13.90 25.54
N TYR A 82 -9.38 13.43 24.31
CA TYR A 82 -8.36 12.79 23.48
C TYR A 82 -8.13 13.63 22.22
N PRO A 83 -6.95 14.26 22.04
CA PRO A 83 -6.62 15.04 20.84
C PRO A 83 -6.71 14.16 19.59
N LEU A 84 -7.16 14.73 18.47
CA LEU A 84 -7.41 13.98 17.25
C LEU A 84 -6.12 13.42 16.63
N ASP A 85 -5.05 14.20 16.68
CA ASP A 85 -3.71 13.81 16.23
C ASP A 85 -3.18 12.57 16.99
N ILE A 86 -3.43 12.53 18.31
CA ILE A 86 -3.09 11.36 19.15
C ILE A 86 -3.93 10.15 18.77
N LEU A 87 -5.24 10.32 18.50
CA LEU A 87 -6.08 9.21 18.05
C LEU A 87 -5.65 8.69 16.68
N ILE A 88 -5.31 9.57 15.75
CA ILE A 88 -4.78 9.19 14.43
C ILE A 88 -3.46 8.44 14.59
N PHE A 89 -2.55 8.96 15.40
CA PHE A 89 -1.27 8.31 15.68
C PHE A 89 -1.47 6.92 16.31
N LEU A 90 -2.38 6.78 17.26
CA LEU A 90 -2.74 5.51 17.88
C LEU A 90 -3.26 4.50 16.83
N ILE A 91 -4.18 4.94 15.96
CA ILE A 91 -4.71 4.09 14.88
C ILE A 91 -3.57 3.66 13.94
N LEU A 92 -2.63 4.53 13.60
CA LEU A 92 -1.51 4.20 12.74
C LEU A 92 -0.60 3.14 13.36
N ILE A 93 -0.21 3.32 14.61
CA ILE A 93 0.72 2.41 15.30
C ILE A 93 0.07 1.01 15.48
N THR A 94 -1.22 0.97 15.78
CA THR A 94 -1.97 -0.29 15.91
C THR A 94 -2.14 -0.98 14.56
N ARG A 95 -2.35 -0.23 13.46
CA ARG A 95 -2.39 -0.81 12.09
C ARG A 95 -1.08 -1.49 11.71
N VAL A 96 0.06 -0.95 12.05
CA VAL A 96 1.38 -1.58 11.81
C VAL A 96 1.49 -2.91 12.56
N GLN A 97 0.85 -3.05 13.69
CA GLN A 97 0.76 -4.29 14.45
C GLN A 97 -0.36 -5.23 13.95
N GLY A 98 -1.12 -4.80 12.94
CA GLY A 98 -2.27 -5.54 12.39
C GLY A 98 -3.46 -5.61 13.34
N ILE A 99 -3.55 -4.65 14.27
CA ILE A 99 -4.72 -4.42 15.12
C ILE A 99 -5.66 -3.51 14.34
N VAL A 100 -6.85 -4.01 14.00
CA VAL A 100 -7.77 -3.32 13.10
C VAL A 100 -9.11 -2.97 13.75
N ASP A 101 -9.54 -3.69 14.76
CA ASP A 101 -10.82 -3.49 15.41
C ASP A 101 -10.76 -2.37 16.46
N CYS A 102 -11.83 -1.61 16.57
CA CYS A 102 -11.86 -0.44 17.45
C CYS A 102 -11.77 -0.80 18.94
N ASP A 103 -12.24 -1.98 19.33
CA ASP A 103 -12.12 -2.51 20.68
C ASP A 103 -10.68 -2.92 20.98
N GLU A 104 -10.02 -3.63 20.07
CA GLU A 104 -8.60 -3.97 20.21
C GLU A 104 -7.71 -2.72 20.25
N ILE A 105 -8.03 -1.68 19.46
CA ILE A 105 -7.31 -0.39 19.50
C ILE A 105 -7.50 0.29 20.87
N ALA A 106 -8.72 0.28 21.39
CA ALA A 106 -9.00 0.84 22.71
C ALA A 106 -8.27 0.07 23.82
N ASP A 107 -8.27 -1.26 23.75
CA ASP A 107 -7.55 -2.12 24.68
C ASP A 107 -6.03 -1.92 24.59
N TYR A 108 -5.49 -1.79 23.37
CA TYR A 108 -4.07 -1.47 23.19
C TYR A 108 -3.68 -0.16 23.92
N TYR A 109 -4.46 0.92 23.72
CA TYR A 109 -4.23 2.17 24.42
C TYR A 109 -4.28 2.00 25.94
N ASN A 110 -5.28 1.27 26.44
CA ASN A 110 -5.48 1.07 27.86
C ASN A 110 -4.36 0.24 28.51
N LEU A 111 -3.87 -0.78 27.81
CA LEU A 111 -2.77 -1.64 28.29
C LEU A 111 -1.42 -0.92 28.26
N HIS A 112 -1.16 -0.14 27.22
CA HIS A 112 0.12 0.55 27.00
C HIS A 112 0.10 2.03 27.41
N TYR A 113 -0.91 2.44 28.20
CA TYR A 113 -1.08 3.86 28.55
C TYR A 113 0.19 4.49 29.14
N LEU A 114 0.85 3.85 30.10
CA LEU A 114 2.04 4.41 30.75
C LEU A 114 3.23 4.52 29.80
N GLU A 115 3.45 3.52 28.95
CA GLU A 115 4.47 3.57 27.91
C GLU A 115 4.20 4.70 26.91
N LEU A 116 2.96 4.81 26.46
CA LEU A 116 2.53 5.89 25.56
C LEU A 116 2.68 7.26 26.25
N PHE A 117 2.32 7.36 27.53
CA PHE A 117 2.44 8.60 28.29
C PHE A 117 3.89 9.08 28.40
N VAL A 118 4.83 8.15 28.58
CA VAL A 118 6.27 8.46 28.65
C VAL A 118 6.83 8.82 27.28
N MET A 119 6.43 8.12 26.21
CA MET A 119 7.11 8.16 24.91
C MET A 119 6.44 9.07 23.89
N VAL A 120 5.13 9.31 24.03
CA VAL A 120 4.34 10.04 23.02
C VAL A 120 3.92 11.39 23.55
N PRO A 121 4.44 12.49 23.00
CA PRO A 121 4.09 13.83 23.43
C PRO A 121 2.60 14.13 23.20
N GLY A 122 1.95 14.69 24.22
CA GLY A 122 0.55 15.09 24.14
C GLY A 122 -0.47 14.00 24.53
N ILE A 123 -0.02 12.86 24.99
CA ILE A 123 -0.91 11.87 25.64
C ILE A 123 -1.59 12.55 26.84
N PRO A 124 -2.94 12.52 26.89
CA PRO A 124 -3.65 13.20 27.97
C PRO A 124 -3.49 12.46 29.30
N LYS A 125 -3.69 13.24 30.38
CA LYS A 125 -3.83 12.69 31.74
C LYS A 125 -4.81 11.52 31.77
N TYR A 126 -4.42 10.42 32.45
CA TYR A 126 -5.27 9.25 32.58
C TYR A 126 -6.57 9.58 33.32
N ARG A 127 -7.68 9.26 32.70
CA ARG A 127 -9.04 9.48 33.24
C ARG A 127 -9.88 8.19 33.27
N GLY A 128 -9.21 7.04 33.33
CA GLY A 128 -9.80 5.73 33.16
C GLY A 128 -9.66 5.23 31.71
N LYS A 129 -10.26 4.09 31.44
CA LYS A 129 -10.14 3.43 30.14
C LYS A 129 -10.76 4.25 29.01
N ILE A 130 -10.05 4.39 27.88
CA ILE A 130 -10.65 4.90 26.66
C ILE A 130 -11.76 3.96 26.20
N SER A 131 -12.89 4.52 25.77
CA SER A 131 -14.00 3.69 25.27
C SER A 131 -13.84 3.36 23.80
N VAL A 132 -14.34 2.20 23.39
CA VAL A 132 -14.45 1.77 21.98
C VAL A 132 -15.17 2.84 21.15
N SER A 133 -16.23 3.45 21.70
CA SER A 133 -16.97 4.52 21.00
C SER A 133 -16.11 5.74 20.68
N THR A 134 -15.09 6.05 21.48
CA THR A 134 -14.15 7.15 21.16
C THR A 134 -13.41 6.88 19.86
N ILE A 135 -12.92 5.68 19.66
CA ILE A 135 -12.22 5.26 18.43
C ILE A 135 -13.20 5.21 17.25
N GLN A 136 -14.39 4.63 17.44
CA GLN A 136 -15.43 4.57 16.41
C GLN A 136 -15.86 5.96 15.93
N VAL A 137 -16.09 6.89 16.86
CA VAL A 137 -16.45 8.28 16.54
C VAL A 137 -15.30 8.95 15.78
N ALA A 138 -14.06 8.81 16.23
CA ALA A 138 -12.91 9.35 15.49
C ALA A 138 -12.88 8.82 14.06
N MET A 139 -12.97 7.51 13.88
CA MET A 139 -12.98 6.88 12.55
C MET A 139 -14.14 7.32 11.66
N SER A 140 -15.30 7.59 12.22
CA SER A 140 -16.50 8.00 11.46
C SER A 140 -16.50 9.47 11.07
N MET A 141 -15.81 10.32 11.81
CA MET A 141 -15.87 11.76 11.67
C MET A 141 -14.65 12.39 11.01
N LEU A 142 -13.54 11.66 10.87
CA LEU A 142 -12.40 12.10 10.07
C LEU A 142 -12.85 12.40 8.64
N ARG A 143 -12.36 13.49 8.06
CA ARG A 143 -12.65 13.84 6.66
C ARG A 143 -11.80 12.96 5.73
N PRO A 144 -12.40 12.06 4.96
CA PRO A 144 -11.65 11.12 4.14
C PRO A 144 -10.70 11.80 3.16
N GLU A 145 -11.08 12.97 2.64
CA GLU A 145 -10.28 13.73 1.68
C GLU A 145 -9.00 14.27 2.32
N GLN A 146 -9.05 14.67 3.60
CA GLN A 146 -7.84 15.11 4.33
C GLN A 146 -6.95 13.94 4.66
N ILE A 147 -7.52 12.81 5.05
CA ILE A 147 -6.77 11.58 5.34
C ILE A 147 -6.13 11.05 4.05
N SER A 148 -6.89 10.95 2.94
CA SER A 148 -6.34 10.52 1.65
C SER A 148 -5.20 11.42 1.19
N ARG A 149 -5.38 12.75 1.25
CA ARG A 149 -4.34 13.72 0.88
C ARG A 149 -3.09 13.60 1.77
N PHE A 150 -3.29 13.54 3.08
CA PHE A 150 -2.19 13.35 4.03
C PHE A 150 -1.36 12.13 3.68
N PHE A 151 -2.01 11.06 3.23
CA PHE A 151 -1.36 9.83 2.84
C PHE A 151 -0.73 9.89 1.46
N GLU A 152 -1.41 10.44 0.46
CA GLU A 152 -0.84 10.64 -0.87
C GLU A 152 0.43 11.49 -0.81
N GLU A 153 0.45 12.58 -0.05
CA GLU A 153 1.63 13.42 0.15
C GLU A 153 2.79 12.67 0.81
N ASN A 154 2.49 11.74 1.71
CA ASN A 154 3.49 10.90 2.34
C ASN A 154 3.93 9.73 1.45
N PHE A 155 3.04 9.13 0.66
CA PHE A 155 3.39 8.05 -0.26
C PHE A 155 4.21 8.53 -1.46
N THR A 156 3.85 9.64 -2.08
CA THR A 156 4.60 10.16 -3.24
C THR A 156 6.02 10.60 -2.88
N LYS A 157 6.26 10.86 -1.62
CA LYS A 157 7.60 11.16 -1.12
C LYS A 157 8.41 9.90 -0.78
N ILE A 158 7.81 8.72 -0.70
CA ILE A 158 8.53 7.47 -0.42
C ILE A 158 9.29 7.05 -1.69
N LYS A 159 10.44 7.62 -1.92
CA LYS A 159 11.48 6.94 -2.67
C LYS A 159 12.04 5.86 -1.76
N ILE A 160 11.43 4.67 -1.76
CA ILE A 160 12.10 3.50 -1.23
C ILE A 160 13.40 3.41 -2.01
N GLN A 161 14.52 3.50 -1.33
CA GLN A 161 15.84 3.55 -1.98
C GLN A 161 15.99 2.34 -2.89
N ILE A 162 16.56 2.56 -4.06
CA ILE A 162 16.85 1.52 -5.06
C ILE A 162 17.56 0.32 -4.43
N GLU A 163 18.39 0.52 -3.43
CA GLU A 163 19.08 -0.52 -2.68
C GLU A 163 18.14 -1.48 -1.94
N GLU A 164 16.99 -1.04 -1.47
CA GLU A 164 16.00 -1.89 -0.80
C GLU A 164 15.20 -2.74 -1.77
N GLN A 165 15.01 -2.27 -3.00
CA GLN A 165 14.44 -3.06 -4.10
C GLN A 165 15.38 -4.19 -4.55
N ILE A 166 16.68 -4.08 -4.31
CA ILE A 166 17.70 -5.06 -4.69
C ILE A 166 17.41 -6.45 -4.09
N LEU A 167 16.86 -6.53 -2.88
CA LEU A 167 16.49 -7.82 -2.28
C LEU A 167 15.42 -8.58 -3.06
N TYR A 168 14.57 -7.85 -3.77
CA TYR A 168 13.45 -8.45 -4.50
C TYR A 168 13.77 -8.76 -5.97
N HIS A 169 14.50 -7.88 -6.65
CA HIS A 169 14.57 -7.86 -8.11
C HIS A 169 15.95 -7.48 -8.65
N LYS A 170 17.02 -7.88 -7.98
CA LYS A 170 18.39 -7.54 -8.37
C LYS A 170 18.65 -7.65 -9.87
N GLU A 171 18.16 -8.73 -10.48
CA GLU A 171 18.30 -8.97 -11.92
C GLU A 171 17.33 -8.12 -12.77
N LYS A 172 16.15 -7.82 -12.25
CA LYS A 172 15.11 -7.06 -12.97
C LYS A 172 15.37 -5.55 -12.98
N ILE A 173 15.94 -5.01 -11.89
CA ILE A 173 16.24 -3.57 -11.78
C ILE A 173 17.46 -3.19 -12.62
N ALA A 174 18.50 -4.03 -12.64
CA ALA A 174 19.70 -3.78 -13.44
C ALA A 174 19.44 -3.71 -14.95
N THR A 175 18.27 -4.16 -15.40
CA THR A 175 17.89 -4.20 -16.83
C THR A 175 16.85 -3.16 -17.22
N ARG A 176 16.36 -2.31 -16.30
CA ARG A 176 15.41 -1.23 -16.65
C ARG A 176 16.12 -0.08 -17.32
N PRO A 177 15.57 0.50 -18.41
CA PRO A 177 16.06 1.77 -18.93
C PRO A 177 15.82 2.87 -17.88
N GLU A 178 16.71 3.86 -17.85
CA GLU A 178 16.61 5.01 -16.94
C GLU A 178 15.29 5.79 -17.09
N ASN A 179 14.65 5.72 -18.26
CA ASN A 179 13.39 6.36 -18.57
C ASN A 179 12.14 5.58 -18.13
N ILE A 180 12.26 4.30 -17.79
CA ILE A 180 11.15 3.48 -17.22
C ILE A 180 11.42 3.28 -15.73
N LYS A 181 10.74 4.08 -14.92
CA LYS A 181 10.97 4.07 -13.46
C LYS A 181 10.31 2.89 -12.78
N ASP A 182 8.98 2.78 -12.84
CA ASP A 182 8.21 1.79 -12.10
C ASP A 182 7.01 1.29 -12.89
N THR A 183 6.50 0.11 -12.51
CA THR A 183 5.22 -0.42 -12.98
C THR A 183 4.14 -0.09 -11.98
N LEU A 184 3.09 0.56 -12.45
CA LEU A 184 1.89 0.88 -11.69
C LEU A 184 0.75 -0.02 -12.16
N GLY A 185 0.03 -0.59 -11.21
CA GLY A 185 -1.24 -1.27 -11.48
C GLY A 185 -2.40 -0.48 -10.89
N PHE A 186 -3.56 -0.49 -11.54
CA PHE A 186 -4.78 -0.10 -10.85
C PHE A 186 -5.83 -1.19 -10.96
N ASP A 187 -6.57 -1.34 -9.87
CA ASP A 187 -7.63 -2.33 -9.75
C ASP A 187 -8.55 -1.97 -8.59
N GLY A 188 -9.78 -2.46 -8.63
CA GLY A 188 -10.80 -2.29 -7.62
C GLY A 188 -10.93 -3.50 -6.70
N GLN A 189 -10.90 -3.26 -5.39
CA GLN A 189 -11.14 -4.28 -4.37
C GLN A 189 -12.45 -4.04 -3.63
N GLU A 190 -13.35 -5.02 -3.61
CA GLU A 190 -14.61 -4.94 -2.89
C GLU A 190 -14.43 -5.29 -1.42
N MET A 191 -14.85 -4.41 -0.52
CA MET A 191 -14.92 -4.65 0.92
C MET A 191 -16.23 -5.36 1.27
N LYS A 192 -16.23 -6.69 1.23
CA LYS A 192 -17.47 -7.51 1.30
C LYS A 192 -18.27 -7.34 2.59
N GLY A 193 -17.64 -7.04 3.71
CA GLY A 193 -18.31 -6.82 4.99
C GLY A 193 -19.12 -5.52 5.09
N THR A 194 -18.97 -4.61 4.12
CA THR A 194 -19.62 -3.27 4.16
C THR A 194 -21.02 -3.23 3.55
N TYR A 195 -21.60 -4.37 3.19
CA TYR A 195 -22.98 -4.46 2.74
C TYR A 195 -23.96 -4.00 3.83
N ARG A 196 -24.91 -3.17 3.44
CA ARG A 196 -25.99 -2.77 4.35
C ARG A 196 -26.94 -3.96 4.62
N LYS A 197 -27.39 -4.12 5.86
CA LYS A 197 -28.40 -5.11 6.23
C LYS A 197 -29.66 -4.91 5.39
N GLY A 198 -30.17 -5.97 4.78
CA GLY A 198 -31.38 -5.95 3.97
C GLY A 198 -31.17 -5.61 2.48
N GLU A 199 -29.98 -5.23 2.06
CA GLU A 199 -29.68 -5.02 0.65
C GLU A 199 -29.36 -6.35 -0.07
N CYS A 200 -29.84 -6.46 -1.31
CA CYS A 200 -29.55 -7.62 -2.13
C CYS A 200 -28.13 -7.59 -2.66
N LYS A 201 -27.25 -8.46 -2.19
CA LYS A 201 -25.85 -8.61 -2.61
C LYS A 201 -25.65 -8.73 -4.14
N ARG A 202 -26.70 -9.15 -4.88
CA ARG A 202 -26.64 -9.23 -6.35
C ARG A 202 -26.81 -7.86 -7.03
N LYS A 203 -27.42 -6.90 -6.34
CA LYS A 203 -27.73 -5.56 -6.89
C LYS A 203 -26.85 -4.46 -6.30
N CYS A 204 -26.41 -4.61 -5.06
CA CYS A 204 -25.57 -3.65 -4.36
C CYS A 204 -24.23 -4.32 -4.04
N LYS A 205 -23.13 -3.61 -4.27
CA LYS A 205 -21.81 -4.01 -3.78
C LYS A 205 -21.51 -3.27 -2.48
N GLY A 206 -20.60 -3.83 -1.69
CA GLY A 206 -19.93 -3.10 -0.62
C GLY A 206 -19.11 -1.93 -1.17
N GLY A 207 -18.43 -1.20 -0.32
CA GLY A 207 -17.48 -0.17 -0.75
C GLY A 207 -16.40 -0.80 -1.64
N ILE A 208 -16.15 -0.20 -2.79
CA ILE A 208 -15.09 -0.62 -3.71
C ILE A 208 -13.95 0.38 -3.57
N VAL A 209 -12.78 -0.12 -3.26
CA VAL A 209 -11.55 0.67 -3.16
C VAL A 209 -10.76 0.48 -4.44
N THR A 210 -10.80 1.49 -5.31
CA THR A 210 -9.93 1.55 -6.49
C THR A 210 -8.60 2.17 -6.09
N GLN A 211 -7.48 1.49 -6.30
CA GLN A 211 -6.16 1.99 -5.97
C GLN A 211 -5.26 2.09 -7.19
N LEU A 212 -4.38 3.08 -7.19
CA LEU A 212 -3.17 3.12 -8.02
C LEU A 212 -2.02 2.58 -7.17
N TYR A 213 -1.51 1.42 -7.53
CA TYR A 213 -0.50 0.68 -6.78
C TYR A 213 0.82 0.66 -7.52
N ASN A 214 1.89 1.07 -6.87
CA ASN A 214 3.23 0.87 -7.40
C ASN A 214 3.64 -0.59 -7.19
N CYS A 215 3.53 -1.38 -8.23
CA CYS A 215 3.79 -2.83 -8.21
C CYS A 215 5.27 -3.14 -7.97
N THR A 216 6.16 -2.25 -8.39
CA THR A 216 7.60 -2.40 -8.19
C THR A 216 7.98 -2.13 -6.74
N GLN A 217 7.47 -1.04 -6.16
CA GLN A 217 7.78 -0.63 -4.79
C GLN A 217 6.83 -1.24 -3.75
N ARG A 218 5.70 -1.81 -4.21
CA ARG A 218 4.67 -2.44 -3.36
C ARG A 218 3.99 -1.50 -2.38
N ILE A 219 3.67 -0.31 -2.85
CA ILE A 219 2.96 0.72 -2.10
C ILE A 219 1.78 1.26 -2.88
N SER A 220 0.70 1.65 -2.18
CA SER A 220 -0.41 2.39 -2.78
C SER A 220 -0.02 3.84 -2.94
N LEU A 221 -0.14 4.39 -4.14
CA LEU A 221 0.15 5.81 -4.41
C LEU A 221 -1.09 6.69 -4.21
N GLY A 222 -2.28 6.14 -4.39
CA GLY A 222 -3.53 6.83 -4.20
C GLY A 222 -4.70 5.87 -4.33
N PHE A 223 -5.85 6.28 -3.84
CA PHE A 223 -7.07 5.47 -3.92
C PHE A 223 -8.33 6.33 -3.89
N GLU A 224 -9.39 5.79 -4.46
CA GLU A 224 -10.76 6.31 -4.35
C GLU A 224 -11.69 5.21 -3.86
N ILE A 225 -12.83 5.61 -3.30
CA ILE A 225 -13.83 4.65 -2.85
C ILE A 225 -15.18 5.02 -3.43
N SER A 226 -15.76 4.07 -4.12
CA SER A 226 -17.11 4.16 -4.67
C SER A 226 -18.01 3.06 -4.11
N ASP A 227 -19.32 3.30 -4.16
CA ASP A 227 -20.37 2.34 -3.85
C ASP A 227 -21.02 1.77 -5.11
N LYS A 228 -20.46 2.10 -6.29
CA LYS A 228 -21.01 1.74 -7.60
C LYS A 228 -20.18 0.65 -8.25
N LYS A 229 -20.86 -0.30 -8.85
CA LYS A 229 -20.24 -1.37 -9.60
C LYS A 229 -19.59 -0.87 -10.89
N ASN A 230 -18.38 -1.35 -11.20
CA ASN A 230 -17.61 -1.06 -12.42
C ASN A 230 -17.29 0.45 -12.58
N HIS A 231 -16.97 1.12 -11.48
CA HIS A 231 -16.56 2.52 -11.45
C HIS A 231 -15.06 2.73 -11.37
N GLU A 232 -14.26 1.66 -11.35
CA GLU A 232 -12.81 1.69 -11.17
C GLU A 232 -12.13 2.62 -12.18
N ARG A 233 -12.59 2.63 -13.45
CA ARG A 233 -12.08 3.54 -14.49
C ARG A 233 -12.38 5.01 -14.21
N ASP A 234 -13.53 5.32 -13.60
CA ASP A 234 -13.91 6.70 -13.28
C ASP A 234 -13.18 7.14 -12.00
N ASP A 235 -12.93 6.22 -11.08
CA ASP A 235 -12.20 6.45 -9.83
C ASP A 235 -10.69 6.67 -10.08
N ILE A 236 -10.10 6.01 -11.09
CA ILE A 236 -8.67 6.17 -11.40
C ILE A 236 -8.33 7.54 -11.99
N LEU A 237 -9.25 8.17 -12.71
CA LEU A 237 -8.99 9.45 -13.38
C LEU A 237 -8.65 10.59 -12.39
N PRO A 238 -9.39 10.78 -11.26
CA PRO A 238 -8.98 11.73 -10.23
C PRO A 238 -7.62 11.42 -9.62
N ILE A 239 -7.29 10.13 -9.42
CA ILE A 239 -5.99 9.72 -8.87
C ILE A 239 -4.87 10.14 -9.83
N LEU A 240 -4.97 9.78 -11.12
CA LEU A 240 -3.99 10.14 -12.15
C LEU A 240 -3.82 11.66 -12.32
N SER A 241 -4.84 12.45 -12.01
CA SER A 241 -4.76 13.91 -12.08
C SER A 241 -3.96 14.56 -10.94
N ARG A 242 -3.76 13.83 -9.83
CA ARG A 242 -3.10 14.33 -8.61
C ARG A 242 -1.68 13.80 -8.45
N ILE A 243 -1.35 12.70 -9.10
CA ILE A 243 -0.09 11.97 -8.89
C ILE A 243 0.79 12.09 -10.14
N THR A 244 2.05 12.39 -9.93
CA THR A 244 3.05 12.39 -11.03
C THR A 244 3.45 10.95 -11.33
N ILE A 245 3.26 10.53 -12.60
CA ILE A 245 3.59 9.20 -13.10
C ILE A 245 4.59 9.23 -14.26
N ASP A 246 5.39 10.28 -14.33
CA ASP A 246 6.36 10.53 -15.41
C ASP A 246 7.31 9.34 -15.59
N GLY A 247 7.33 8.75 -16.78
CA GLY A 247 8.12 7.58 -17.13
C GLY A 247 7.68 6.25 -16.50
N MET A 248 6.56 6.22 -15.77
CA MET A 248 6.04 4.98 -15.18
C MET A 248 5.10 4.25 -16.14
N VAL A 249 5.12 2.92 -16.10
CA VAL A 249 4.22 2.06 -16.90
C VAL A 249 2.95 1.79 -16.10
N VAL A 250 1.79 2.19 -16.63
CA VAL A 250 0.48 1.93 -16.02
C VAL A 250 -0.18 0.73 -16.69
N MET A 251 -0.63 -0.23 -15.87
CA MET A 251 -1.33 -1.44 -16.28
C MET A 251 -2.66 -1.58 -15.53
N CYS A 252 -3.59 -2.32 -16.12
CA CYS A 252 -4.89 -2.65 -15.56
C CYS A 252 -5.41 -3.97 -16.12
N ASP A 253 -6.59 -4.41 -15.70
CA ASP A 253 -7.32 -5.49 -16.34
C ASP A 253 -7.95 -5.07 -17.70
N ASP A 254 -8.52 -6.01 -18.44
CA ASP A 254 -9.10 -5.76 -19.77
C ASP A 254 -10.39 -4.92 -19.72
N LEU A 255 -11.14 -4.95 -18.62
CA LEU A 255 -12.36 -4.15 -18.44
C LEU A 255 -12.02 -2.67 -18.24
N ASN A 256 -10.93 -2.41 -17.54
CA ASN A 256 -10.46 -1.07 -17.24
C ASN A 256 -9.55 -0.48 -18.32
N ALA A 257 -9.12 -1.28 -19.31
CA ALA A 257 -8.29 -0.87 -20.44
C ALA A 257 -9.07 0.00 -21.44
N GLN A 258 -9.53 1.16 -20.98
CA GLN A 258 -10.37 2.09 -21.74
C GLN A 258 -9.59 3.29 -22.27
N ALA A 259 -10.05 3.87 -23.38
CA ALA A 259 -9.43 5.02 -24.01
C ALA A 259 -9.32 6.25 -23.09
N ALA A 260 -10.30 6.48 -22.23
CA ALA A 260 -10.27 7.57 -21.26
C ALA A 260 -9.07 7.43 -20.32
N VAL A 261 -8.79 6.21 -19.86
CA VAL A 261 -7.68 5.93 -18.94
C VAL A 261 -6.33 6.05 -19.67
N SER A 262 -6.17 5.45 -20.87
CA SER A 262 -4.93 5.59 -21.65
C SER A 262 -4.61 7.04 -21.97
N ASN A 263 -5.63 7.84 -22.31
CA ASN A 263 -5.46 9.26 -22.59
C ASN A 263 -5.07 10.08 -21.34
N ALA A 264 -5.60 9.70 -20.16
CA ALA A 264 -5.20 10.30 -18.89
C ALA A 264 -3.76 9.96 -18.52
N VAL A 265 -3.34 8.72 -18.73
CA VAL A 265 -1.95 8.28 -18.52
C VAL A 265 -0.99 9.10 -19.41
N ILE A 266 -1.29 9.22 -20.70
CA ILE A 266 -0.48 10.04 -21.62
C ILE A 266 -0.43 11.52 -21.18
N LYS A 267 -1.57 12.07 -20.75
CA LYS A 267 -1.62 13.45 -20.26
C LYS A 267 -0.75 13.67 -19.01
N ALA A 268 -0.58 12.63 -18.21
CA ALA A 268 0.25 12.62 -16.99
C ALA A 268 1.71 12.21 -17.28
N ASN A 269 2.15 12.20 -18.56
CA ASN A 269 3.48 11.77 -19.03
C ASN A 269 3.83 10.31 -18.67
N GLY A 270 2.84 9.48 -18.39
CA GLY A 270 3.02 8.06 -18.16
C GLY A 270 2.98 7.24 -19.46
N ILE A 271 3.34 5.98 -19.32
CA ILE A 271 3.30 4.97 -20.37
C ILE A 271 2.20 3.98 -20.03
N TYR A 272 1.25 3.72 -20.92
CA TYR A 272 0.30 2.64 -20.68
C TYR A 272 0.72 1.34 -21.38
N MET A 273 0.38 0.21 -20.75
CA MET A 273 0.50 -1.13 -21.33
C MET A 273 -0.76 -1.91 -20.94
N PHE A 274 -1.75 -1.91 -21.86
CA PHE A 274 -3.08 -2.40 -21.56
C PHE A 274 -3.37 -3.72 -22.26
N PRO A 275 -3.89 -4.72 -21.53
CA PRO A 275 -4.31 -5.97 -22.13
C PRO A 275 -5.54 -5.75 -23.02
N LEU A 276 -5.63 -6.56 -24.05
CA LEU A 276 -6.78 -6.65 -24.92
C LEU A 276 -7.60 -7.89 -24.55
N GLY A 277 -8.83 -7.68 -24.14
CA GLY A 277 -9.73 -8.74 -23.75
C GLY A 277 -11.06 -8.71 -24.53
N LYS A 278 -11.79 -9.81 -24.41
CA LYS A 278 -13.09 -9.96 -25.09
C LYS A 278 -14.16 -9.02 -24.53
N ASN A 279 -13.98 -8.55 -23.30
CA ASN A 279 -14.96 -7.72 -22.61
C ASN A 279 -14.72 -6.21 -22.81
N GLY A 280 -13.46 -5.81 -23.04
CA GLY A 280 -13.09 -4.40 -23.18
C GLY A 280 -12.93 -3.94 -24.63
N ASN A 281 -12.01 -4.56 -25.38
CA ASN A 281 -11.57 -4.11 -26.71
C ASN A 281 -11.62 -5.24 -27.75
N LYS A 282 -12.75 -5.93 -27.89
CA LYS A 282 -12.89 -7.14 -28.70
C LYS A 282 -12.46 -6.97 -30.15
N GLU A 283 -12.87 -5.88 -30.82
CA GLU A 283 -12.52 -5.63 -32.22
C GLU A 283 -11.01 -5.43 -32.39
N LEU A 284 -10.40 -4.67 -31.51
CA LEU A 284 -8.97 -4.44 -31.51
C LEU A 284 -8.18 -5.72 -31.20
N LEU A 285 -8.69 -6.56 -30.29
CA LEU A 285 -8.11 -7.87 -29.98
C LEU A 285 -8.07 -8.75 -31.25
N ILE A 286 -9.19 -8.93 -31.94
CA ILE A 286 -9.28 -9.74 -33.15
C ILE A 286 -8.29 -9.23 -34.21
N HIS A 287 -8.16 -7.91 -34.35
CA HIS A 287 -7.23 -7.33 -35.30
C HIS A 287 -5.78 -7.58 -34.95
N VAL A 288 -5.42 -7.38 -33.68
CA VAL A 288 -4.05 -7.62 -33.20
C VAL A 288 -3.69 -9.11 -33.26
N GLU A 289 -4.62 -10.01 -32.93
CA GLU A 289 -4.45 -11.45 -33.14
C GLU A 289 -4.16 -11.78 -34.61
N ALA A 290 -4.94 -11.21 -35.54
CA ALA A 290 -4.75 -11.43 -36.98
C ALA A 290 -3.38 -10.90 -37.46
N ILE A 291 -2.86 -9.82 -36.86
CA ILE A 291 -1.51 -9.32 -37.15
C ILE A 291 -0.47 -10.38 -36.72
N PHE A 292 -0.48 -10.82 -35.46
CA PHE A 292 0.50 -11.77 -34.96
C PHE A 292 0.41 -13.17 -35.59
N ASN A 293 -0.72 -13.55 -36.17
CA ASN A 293 -0.89 -14.81 -36.92
C ASN A 293 -0.25 -14.77 -38.30
N ARG A 294 0.23 -13.62 -38.78
CA ARG A 294 1.02 -13.48 -40.00
C ARG A 294 2.49 -13.48 -39.68
N GLN A 295 3.32 -13.96 -40.64
CA GLN A 295 4.77 -13.85 -40.48
C GLN A 295 5.23 -12.41 -40.72
N HIS A 296 5.96 -11.85 -39.78
CA HIS A 296 6.51 -10.50 -39.87
C HIS A 296 8.04 -10.55 -39.73
N LYS A 297 8.74 -9.85 -40.61
CA LYS A 297 10.21 -9.77 -40.54
C LYS A 297 10.75 -8.96 -39.37
N ASN A 298 9.94 -8.05 -38.83
CA ASN A 298 10.35 -7.09 -37.78
C ASN A 298 9.84 -7.49 -36.38
N VAL A 299 9.45 -8.77 -36.18
CA VAL A 299 9.07 -9.25 -34.85
C VAL A 299 10.34 -9.37 -34.00
N GLN A 300 10.34 -8.71 -32.85
CA GLN A 300 11.34 -8.97 -31.80
C GLN A 300 10.78 -10.06 -30.88
N ILE A 301 11.59 -11.06 -30.57
CA ILE A 301 11.20 -12.22 -29.76
C ILE A 301 12.18 -12.37 -28.61
N TRP A 302 11.64 -12.56 -27.40
CA TRP A 302 12.39 -12.97 -26.25
C TRP A 302 11.70 -14.17 -25.60
N GLU A 303 12.49 -15.11 -25.12
CA GLU A 303 11.99 -16.30 -24.41
C GLU A 303 12.82 -16.51 -23.16
N SER A 304 12.16 -16.79 -22.03
CA SER A 304 12.84 -17.14 -20.80
C SER A 304 13.62 -18.46 -20.96
N LYS A 305 14.80 -18.57 -20.35
CA LYS A 305 15.50 -19.84 -20.29
C LYS A 305 14.60 -20.88 -19.63
N LYS A 306 14.36 -22.00 -20.32
CA LYS A 306 13.57 -23.11 -19.76
C LYS A 306 14.23 -23.59 -18.47
N PRO A 307 13.49 -23.63 -17.34
CA PRO A 307 14.04 -24.16 -16.10
C PRO A 307 14.50 -25.62 -16.33
N THR A 308 15.71 -25.94 -15.97
CA THR A 308 16.18 -27.35 -15.98
C THR A 308 15.65 -28.02 -14.71
N ASN A 309 15.18 -29.27 -14.84
CA ASN A 309 14.55 -30.07 -13.78
C ASN A 309 15.27 -30.11 -12.42
N LYS A 310 16.52 -29.71 -12.33
CA LYS A 310 17.33 -29.73 -11.09
C LYS A 310 17.17 -28.49 -10.22
N GLN A 311 16.65 -27.36 -10.73
CA GLN A 311 16.65 -26.09 -10.00
C GLN A 311 15.35 -25.78 -9.23
N ASN A 312 14.22 -26.39 -9.57
CA ASN A 312 12.91 -26.02 -9.05
C ASN A 312 12.13 -27.12 -8.31
N LYS A 313 12.79 -27.94 -7.50
CA LYS A 313 12.11 -28.94 -6.63
C LYS A 313 11.14 -28.34 -5.61
N ARG A 314 10.98 -27.00 -5.53
CA ARG A 314 10.17 -26.32 -4.51
C ARG A 314 8.79 -25.83 -4.99
N ASP A 315 8.53 -25.81 -6.30
CA ASP A 315 7.29 -25.21 -6.84
C ASP A 315 6.23 -26.27 -7.20
N HIS A 316 6.02 -27.25 -6.34
CA HIS A 316 4.97 -28.26 -6.48
C HIS A 316 4.90 -28.93 -7.88
N GLY A 317 6.04 -29.09 -8.54
CA GLY A 317 6.14 -29.69 -9.86
C GLY A 317 5.62 -28.83 -11.01
N ARG A 318 5.44 -27.51 -10.82
CA ARG A 318 5.08 -26.58 -11.89
C ARG A 318 6.30 -25.81 -12.40
N TYR A 319 6.42 -25.75 -13.72
CA TYR A 319 7.46 -24.97 -14.41
C TYR A 319 6.82 -23.99 -15.38
N ASP A 320 7.06 -22.71 -15.15
CA ASP A 320 6.58 -21.64 -16.01
C ASP A 320 7.70 -21.18 -16.94
N SER A 321 7.38 -20.99 -18.22
CA SER A 321 8.23 -20.31 -19.19
C SER A 321 7.41 -19.18 -19.85
N THR A 322 8.10 -18.10 -20.17
CA THR A 322 7.51 -16.91 -20.77
C THR A 322 8.13 -16.65 -22.12
N LYS A 323 7.31 -16.37 -23.12
CA LYS A 323 7.73 -15.88 -24.43
C LYS A 323 7.00 -14.58 -24.72
N ILE A 324 7.70 -13.62 -25.30
CA ILE A 324 7.12 -12.34 -25.71
C ILE A 324 7.47 -12.07 -27.18
N GLU A 325 6.51 -11.59 -27.94
CA GLU A 325 6.68 -11.14 -29.32
C GLU A 325 6.21 -9.67 -29.40
N ILE A 326 7.01 -8.80 -29.96
CA ILE A 326 6.73 -7.37 -30.05
C ILE A 326 6.84 -6.89 -31.49
N LEU A 327 5.86 -6.05 -31.88
CA LEU A 327 5.80 -5.37 -33.16
C LEU A 327 5.57 -3.88 -32.98
N PRO A 328 6.12 -3.02 -33.88
CA PRO A 328 5.67 -1.64 -33.94
C PRO A 328 4.18 -1.61 -34.31
N ALA A 329 3.44 -0.66 -33.76
CA ALA A 329 2.03 -0.50 -34.13
C ALA A 329 1.89 -0.04 -35.58
N GLU A 330 2.71 0.91 -36.03
CA GLU A 330 2.87 1.28 -37.42
C GLU A 330 3.94 0.38 -38.09
N PRO A 331 3.70 -0.13 -39.29
CA PRO A 331 2.55 0.10 -40.20
C PRO A 331 1.43 -0.94 -40.07
N TYR A 332 1.37 -1.73 -39.05
CA TYR A 332 0.49 -2.92 -38.98
C TYR A 332 -0.93 -2.62 -38.54
N LEU A 333 -1.15 -1.58 -37.72
CA LEU A 333 -2.50 -1.18 -37.34
C LEU A 333 -3.17 -0.44 -38.51
N ASP A 334 -4.32 -0.95 -38.95
CA ASP A 334 -5.11 -0.33 -40.00
C ASP A 334 -5.66 1.02 -39.51
N PRO A 335 -5.37 2.15 -40.22
CA PRO A 335 -5.89 3.46 -39.83
C PRO A 335 -7.42 3.57 -39.82
N ARG A 336 -8.12 2.66 -40.51
CA ARG A 336 -9.58 2.62 -40.53
C ARG A 336 -10.20 2.07 -39.27
N ILE A 337 -9.43 1.36 -38.47
CA ILE A 337 -9.86 0.92 -37.14
C ILE A 337 -9.93 2.14 -36.25
N ASN A 338 -11.12 2.40 -35.70
CA ASN A 338 -11.34 3.52 -34.80
C ASN A 338 -10.63 3.26 -33.45
N ILE A 339 -9.31 3.45 -33.42
CA ILE A 339 -8.49 3.30 -32.23
C ILE A 339 -8.66 4.55 -31.37
N LYS A 340 -9.44 4.44 -30.32
CA LYS A 340 -9.69 5.55 -29.37
C LYS A 340 -8.51 5.82 -28.44
N HIS A 341 -7.59 4.87 -28.28
CA HIS A 341 -6.37 5.01 -27.50
C HIS A 341 -5.36 5.90 -28.23
N LYS A 342 -4.86 6.92 -27.58
CA LYS A 342 -3.81 7.79 -28.15
C LYS A 342 -2.44 7.13 -28.06
N ASN A 343 -1.57 7.43 -29.01
CA ASN A 343 -0.16 7.02 -29.00
C ASN A 343 0.03 5.50 -28.86
N VAL A 344 -0.75 4.70 -29.55
CA VAL A 344 -0.45 3.26 -29.66
C VAL A 344 0.82 3.13 -30.52
N ARG A 345 1.96 2.78 -29.91
CA ARG A 345 3.27 2.67 -30.57
C ARG A 345 3.73 1.24 -30.72
N THR A 346 3.28 0.36 -29.82
CA THR A 346 3.75 -1.04 -29.75
C THR A 346 2.60 -2.00 -29.54
N LEU A 347 2.66 -3.12 -30.25
CA LEU A 347 1.81 -4.30 -30.08
C LEU A 347 2.65 -5.39 -29.42
N ILE A 348 2.05 -6.09 -28.46
CA ILE A 348 2.74 -7.09 -27.65
C ILE A 348 1.89 -8.34 -27.59
N LYS A 349 2.52 -9.51 -27.86
CA LYS A 349 1.96 -10.82 -27.59
C LYS A 349 2.77 -11.49 -26.49
N TYR A 350 2.13 -11.75 -25.36
CA TYR A 350 2.73 -12.39 -24.19
C TYR A 350 2.19 -13.82 -24.08
N ILE A 351 3.08 -14.78 -24.01
CA ILE A 351 2.76 -16.20 -23.96
C ILE A 351 3.34 -16.77 -22.69
N LYS A 352 2.49 -17.32 -21.82
CA LYS A 352 2.90 -18.04 -20.62
C LYS A 352 2.60 -19.51 -20.78
N CYS A 353 3.64 -20.33 -20.78
CA CYS A 353 3.53 -21.77 -20.82
C CYS A 353 3.80 -22.35 -19.43
N SER A 354 2.84 -23.10 -18.88
CA SER A 354 2.95 -23.77 -17.58
C SER A 354 2.92 -25.26 -17.77
N ARG A 355 3.99 -25.95 -17.34
CA ARG A 355 4.13 -27.40 -17.37
C ARG A 355 4.06 -27.97 -15.97
N TYR A 356 3.29 -29.01 -15.80
CA TYR A 356 3.06 -29.68 -14.52
C TYR A 356 3.68 -31.08 -14.55
N TYR A 357 4.45 -31.42 -13.51
CA TYR A 357 5.14 -32.67 -13.37
C TYR A 357 4.75 -33.38 -12.07
N VAL A 358 4.59 -34.72 -12.15
CA VAL A 358 4.46 -35.61 -10.99
C VAL A 358 5.47 -36.72 -11.19
N ASN A 359 6.34 -36.97 -10.21
CA ASN A 359 7.41 -37.97 -10.28
C ASN A 359 8.29 -37.84 -11.53
N ASP A 360 8.63 -36.61 -11.94
CA ASP A 360 9.41 -36.27 -13.13
C ASP A 360 8.68 -36.53 -14.48
N GLU A 361 7.45 -37.01 -14.47
CA GLU A 361 6.63 -37.14 -15.67
C GLU A 361 5.76 -35.88 -15.88
N GLN A 362 5.78 -35.34 -17.11
CA GLN A 362 4.91 -34.22 -17.49
C GLN A 362 3.48 -34.71 -17.63
N ILE A 363 2.59 -34.22 -16.75
CA ILE A 363 1.18 -34.62 -16.72
C ILE A 363 0.25 -33.62 -17.42
N LYS A 364 0.69 -32.35 -17.54
CA LYS A 364 -0.13 -31.27 -18.12
C LYS A 364 0.76 -30.16 -18.66
N GLU A 365 0.32 -29.56 -19.76
CA GLU A 365 0.86 -28.29 -20.28
C GLU A 365 -0.32 -27.36 -20.60
N THR A 366 -0.19 -26.08 -20.23
CA THR A 366 -1.13 -25.04 -20.56
C THR A 366 -0.39 -23.86 -21.18
N GLU A 367 -1.00 -23.26 -22.18
CA GLU A 367 -0.50 -22.04 -22.81
C GLU A 367 -1.57 -20.95 -22.70
N ASP A 368 -1.21 -19.84 -22.07
CA ASP A 368 -2.04 -18.65 -21.93
C ASP A 368 -1.43 -17.54 -22.79
N VAL A 369 -2.22 -17.03 -23.75
CA VAL A 369 -1.80 -15.95 -24.63
C VAL A 369 -2.57 -14.68 -24.29
N THR A 370 -1.86 -13.59 -24.06
CA THR A 370 -2.43 -12.26 -23.83
C THR A 370 -1.81 -11.26 -24.78
N TYR A 371 -2.65 -10.44 -25.38
CA TYR A 371 -2.22 -9.36 -26.27
C TYR A 371 -2.33 -8.02 -25.54
N TYR A 372 -1.37 -7.12 -25.80
CA TYR A 372 -1.34 -5.78 -25.22
C TYR A 372 -1.13 -4.74 -26.32
N ILE A 373 -1.65 -3.54 -26.04
CA ILE A 373 -1.27 -2.31 -26.73
C ILE A 373 -0.50 -1.42 -25.74
N SER A 374 0.48 -0.69 -26.26
CA SER A 374 1.29 0.19 -25.41
C SER A 374 1.65 1.49 -26.13
N SER A 375 1.80 2.55 -25.34
CA SER A 375 2.41 3.81 -25.79
C SER A 375 3.94 3.78 -25.70
N LEU A 376 4.53 2.71 -25.22
CA LEU A 376 5.97 2.53 -25.17
C LEU A 376 6.56 2.55 -26.58
N ALA A 377 7.69 3.23 -26.77
CA ALA A 377 8.35 3.30 -28.07
C ALA A 377 8.96 1.95 -28.46
N TYR A 378 8.70 1.51 -29.70
CA TYR A 378 9.22 0.24 -30.19
C TYR A 378 10.73 0.30 -30.32
N ALA A 379 11.43 -0.64 -29.65
CA ALA A 379 12.86 -0.91 -29.76
C ALA A 379 13.87 0.21 -29.36
N GLU A 380 13.40 1.41 -29.06
CA GLU A 380 14.30 2.54 -28.81
C GLU A 380 14.54 2.82 -27.33
N GLU A 381 13.55 2.56 -26.49
CA GLU A 381 13.53 3.02 -25.10
C GLU A 381 13.44 1.87 -24.08
N TYR A 382 13.39 0.61 -24.52
CA TYR A 382 13.20 -0.55 -23.60
C TYR A 382 13.73 -1.85 -24.17
N THR A 383 14.01 -2.80 -23.28
CA THR A 383 14.32 -4.18 -23.64
C THR A 383 13.08 -5.08 -23.50
N LEU A 384 13.07 -6.19 -24.23
CA LEU A 384 12.00 -7.20 -24.13
C LEU A 384 11.85 -7.74 -22.70
N GLN A 385 12.96 -7.89 -21.98
CA GLN A 385 12.98 -8.33 -20.58
C GLN A 385 12.27 -7.34 -19.66
N GLN A 386 12.36 -6.04 -19.93
CA GLN A 386 11.70 -4.99 -19.15
C GLN A 386 10.19 -5.02 -19.35
N VAL A 387 9.73 -5.26 -20.59
CA VAL A 387 8.31 -5.43 -20.88
C VAL A 387 7.75 -6.64 -20.13
N VAL A 388 8.48 -7.78 -20.15
CA VAL A 388 8.11 -8.97 -19.36
C VAL A 388 8.06 -8.64 -17.87
N ALA A 389 9.09 -7.97 -17.34
CA ALA A 389 9.13 -7.56 -15.94
C ALA A 389 7.94 -6.70 -15.53
N SER A 390 7.54 -5.75 -16.38
CA SER A 390 6.35 -4.92 -16.11
C SER A 390 5.06 -5.74 -16.08
N ILE A 391 4.88 -6.66 -17.04
CA ILE A 391 3.71 -7.54 -17.07
C ILE A 391 3.65 -8.44 -15.83
N GLU A 392 4.80 -9.00 -15.42
CA GLU A 392 4.87 -9.85 -14.23
C GLU A 392 4.70 -9.05 -12.92
N ASP A 393 5.22 -7.83 -12.87
CA ASP A 393 5.08 -6.96 -11.69
C ASP A 393 3.62 -6.55 -11.44
N TYR A 394 2.79 -6.44 -12.48
CA TYR A 394 1.38 -6.11 -12.32
C TYR A 394 0.63 -7.03 -11.35
N TRP A 395 0.99 -8.33 -11.29
CA TRP A 395 0.42 -9.29 -10.33
C TRP A 395 0.62 -8.92 -8.86
N GLN A 396 1.49 -7.95 -8.56
CA GLN A 396 1.69 -7.50 -7.18
C GLN A 396 0.47 -6.75 -6.61
N ILE A 397 -0.42 -6.23 -7.47
CA ILE A 397 -1.67 -5.62 -7.01
C ILE A 397 -2.60 -6.65 -6.38
N GLU A 398 -2.68 -7.86 -6.96
CA GLU A 398 -3.44 -8.97 -6.37
C GLU A 398 -2.83 -9.44 -5.03
N THR A 399 -1.49 -9.43 -4.95
CA THR A 399 -0.80 -9.72 -3.68
C THR A 399 -1.14 -8.65 -2.63
N SER A 400 -1.26 -7.39 -3.02
CA SER A 400 -1.72 -6.30 -2.14
C SER A 400 -3.14 -6.55 -1.62
N HIS A 401 -4.05 -6.97 -2.49
CA HIS A 401 -5.43 -7.33 -2.11
C HIS A 401 -5.45 -8.50 -1.13
N ALA A 402 -4.67 -9.55 -1.39
CA ALA A 402 -4.55 -10.70 -0.50
C ALA A 402 -4.01 -10.33 0.89
N VAL A 403 -3.08 -9.37 0.98
CA VAL A 403 -2.57 -8.86 2.26
C VAL A 403 -3.67 -8.11 3.02
N LEU A 404 -4.45 -7.26 2.34
CA LEU A 404 -5.54 -6.49 2.95
C LEU A 404 -6.69 -7.38 3.43
N ASP A 405 -7.04 -8.42 2.68
CA ASP A 405 -8.13 -9.34 3.02
C ASP A 405 -7.73 -10.44 4.01
N SER A 406 -6.42 -10.66 4.19
CA SER A 406 -5.93 -11.71 5.07
C SER A 406 -6.45 -11.54 6.51
N PRO A 407 -7.14 -12.55 7.07
CA PRO A 407 -7.57 -12.54 8.48
C PRO A 407 -6.40 -12.42 9.46
N LEU A 408 -5.21 -12.80 9.02
CA LEU A 408 -3.99 -12.72 9.83
C LEU A 408 -3.33 -11.33 9.79
N LEU A 409 -3.82 -10.41 8.94
CA LEU A 409 -3.23 -9.09 8.75
C LEU A 409 -4.28 -7.99 8.97
N PHE A 410 -4.98 -7.56 7.93
CA PHE A 410 -5.89 -6.42 8.01
C PHE A 410 -7.37 -6.80 7.98
N HIS A 411 -7.71 -8.03 7.58
CA HIS A 411 -9.07 -8.59 7.55
C HIS A 411 -10.12 -7.62 6.98
N GLN A 412 -9.76 -6.93 5.90
CA GLN A 412 -10.55 -5.82 5.34
C GLN A 412 -11.94 -6.28 4.89
N ASP A 413 -12.06 -7.52 4.40
CA ASP A 413 -13.32 -8.14 3.98
C ASP A 413 -14.31 -8.36 5.14
N ALA A 414 -13.85 -8.40 6.39
CA ALA A 414 -14.71 -8.57 7.56
C ALA A 414 -15.19 -7.26 8.17
N LEU A 415 -14.72 -6.11 7.69
CA LEU A 415 -15.13 -4.81 8.19
C LEU A 415 -16.65 -4.62 8.09
N GLN A 416 -17.32 -4.47 9.22
CA GLN A 416 -18.77 -4.25 9.31
C GLN A 416 -19.12 -2.75 9.42
N ALA A 417 -18.56 -1.90 8.57
CA ALA A 417 -18.86 -0.47 8.53
C ALA A 417 -19.89 -0.18 7.44
N CYS A 418 -20.93 0.61 7.78
CA CYS A 418 -21.98 1.00 6.84
C CYS A 418 -21.87 2.47 6.40
N LEU A 419 -21.09 3.30 7.13
CA LEU A 419 -20.93 4.71 6.80
C LEU A 419 -19.81 4.87 5.76
N PRO A 420 -20.07 5.53 4.62
CA PRO A 420 -19.06 5.73 3.57
C PRO A 420 -17.78 6.39 4.09
N THR A 421 -17.91 7.36 5.00
CA THR A 421 -16.74 8.01 5.64
C THR A 421 -15.88 7.03 6.43
N THR A 422 -16.51 6.16 7.24
CA THR A 422 -15.78 5.13 8.01
C THR A 422 -15.08 4.15 7.09
N ILE A 423 -15.75 3.69 6.03
CA ILE A 423 -15.18 2.77 5.04
C ILE A 423 -13.92 3.39 4.41
N LYS A 424 -14.00 4.65 3.97
CA LYS A 424 -12.88 5.40 3.39
C LYS A 424 -11.71 5.52 4.37
N ASN A 425 -11.99 5.90 5.60
CA ASN A 425 -10.96 6.07 6.62
C ASN A 425 -10.27 4.75 6.97
N VAL A 426 -11.03 3.66 7.15
CA VAL A 426 -10.44 2.34 7.40
C VAL A 426 -9.58 1.90 6.23
N ALA A 427 -10.04 2.03 5.00
CA ALA A 427 -9.26 1.68 3.82
C ALA A 427 -7.94 2.49 3.76
N ALA A 428 -8.00 3.79 4.07
CA ALA A 428 -6.83 4.64 4.15
C ALA A 428 -5.82 4.13 5.18
N PHE A 429 -6.26 3.92 6.42
CA PHE A 429 -5.39 3.43 7.48
C PHE A 429 -4.80 2.04 7.20
N ASN A 430 -5.57 1.14 6.59
CA ASN A 430 -5.08 -0.18 6.20
C ASN A 430 -3.98 -0.09 5.13
N LYS A 431 -4.13 0.80 4.14
CA LYS A 431 -3.11 1.01 3.10
C LYS A 431 -1.81 1.55 3.66
N ILE A 432 -1.88 2.46 4.63
CA ILE A 432 -0.67 2.94 5.31
C ILE A 432 -0.06 1.85 6.17
N GLY A 433 -0.86 1.19 6.99
CA GLY A 433 -0.36 0.08 7.78
C GLY A 433 0.37 -0.94 6.91
N THR A 434 -0.17 -1.23 5.71
CA THR A 434 0.49 -2.12 4.73
C THR A 434 1.80 -1.52 4.22
N ALA A 435 1.86 -0.24 3.92
CA ALA A 435 3.06 0.41 3.40
C ALA A 435 4.16 0.47 4.45
N VAL A 436 3.83 0.88 5.69
CA VAL A 436 4.77 0.88 6.82
C VAL A 436 5.26 -0.54 7.12
N LEU A 437 4.36 -1.51 7.14
CA LEU A 437 4.72 -2.91 7.38
C LEU A 437 5.62 -3.47 6.26
N SER A 438 5.40 -3.05 5.01
CA SER A 438 6.28 -3.39 3.88
C SER A 438 7.68 -2.80 4.05
N TYR A 439 7.77 -1.55 4.49
CA TYR A 439 9.03 -0.89 4.80
C TYR A 439 9.80 -1.59 5.91
N ILE A 440 9.16 -1.83 7.06
CA ILE A 440 9.77 -2.55 8.19
C ILE A 440 10.26 -3.93 7.75
N ARG A 441 9.46 -4.63 6.96
CA ARG A 441 9.78 -5.94 6.38
C ARG A 441 11.08 -5.90 5.57
N GLN A 442 11.24 -4.91 4.73
CA GLN A 442 12.44 -4.75 3.90
C GLN A 442 13.65 -4.40 4.76
N ARG A 443 13.53 -3.38 5.62
CA ARG A 443 14.62 -2.95 6.52
C ARG A 443 15.13 -4.09 7.42
N MET A 444 14.23 -4.83 8.07
CA MET A 444 14.62 -5.98 8.89
C MET A 444 15.30 -7.07 8.07
N SER A 445 14.78 -7.34 6.85
CA SER A 445 15.36 -8.37 5.99
C SER A 445 16.77 -8.01 5.53
N ILE A 446 16.99 -6.74 5.17
CA ILE A 446 18.32 -6.23 4.80
C ILE A 446 19.27 -6.32 6.00
N LYS A 447 18.86 -5.79 7.15
CA LYS A 447 19.67 -5.80 8.37
C LYS A 447 20.12 -7.21 8.77
N GLU A 448 19.27 -8.21 8.52
CA GLU A 448 19.58 -9.62 8.82
C GLU A 448 20.20 -10.38 7.63
N GLY A 449 20.61 -9.69 6.58
CA GLY A 449 21.30 -10.28 5.42
C GLY A 449 20.46 -11.30 4.65
N LYS A 450 19.13 -11.17 4.63
CA LYS A 450 18.24 -12.11 3.94
C LYS A 450 18.27 -11.89 2.44
N LYS A 451 18.28 -12.97 1.67
CA LYS A 451 18.19 -12.95 0.20
C LYS A 451 16.77 -12.63 -0.30
N LYS A 452 15.75 -12.88 0.51
CA LYS A 452 14.34 -12.60 0.23
C LYS A 452 13.69 -11.97 1.47
N PRO A 453 12.79 -11.00 1.30
CA PRO A 453 12.10 -10.40 2.43
C PRO A 453 11.26 -11.43 3.20
N TYR A 454 11.12 -11.21 4.49
CA TYR A 454 10.25 -12.00 5.36
C TYR A 454 8.79 -12.00 4.90
N SER A 455 7.98 -12.97 5.33
CA SER A 455 6.54 -12.91 5.10
C SER A 455 5.90 -11.77 5.92
N PHE A 456 4.80 -11.20 5.42
CA PHE A 456 4.04 -10.19 6.16
C PHE A 456 3.55 -10.70 7.52
N LYS A 457 3.13 -11.97 7.60
CA LYS A 457 2.72 -12.62 8.85
C LYS A 457 3.83 -12.59 9.91
N LEU A 458 5.07 -12.92 9.51
CA LEU A 458 6.20 -12.93 10.44
C LEU A 458 6.54 -11.51 10.91
N ILE A 459 6.53 -10.53 10.00
CA ILE A 459 6.82 -9.14 10.35
C ILE A 459 5.75 -8.57 11.27
N LYS A 460 4.45 -8.83 10.99
CA LYS A 460 3.37 -8.45 11.91
C LYS A 460 3.62 -9.00 13.31
N SER A 461 3.91 -10.30 13.42
CA SER A 461 4.21 -10.92 14.71
C SER A 461 5.43 -10.29 15.40
N ARG A 462 6.46 -9.91 14.64
CA ARG A 462 7.61 -9.19 15.20
C ARG A 462 7.23 -7.80 15.68
N CYS A 463 6.42 -7.05 14.92
CA CYS A 463 5.94 -5.72 15.34
C CYS A 463 5.06 -5.80 16.60
N GLN A 464 4.30 -6.87 16.78
CA GLN A 464 3.50 -7.10 17.99
C GLN A 464 4.35 -7.41 19.22
N ASN A 465 5.49 -8.07 19.02
CA ASN A 465 6.37 -8.52 20.11
C ASN A 465 7.57 -7.59 20.35
N MET A 466 7.78 -6.59 19.49
CA MET A 466 8.83 -5.59 19.77
C MET A 466 8.30 -4.52 20.71
N GLY A 467 9.19 -3.98 21.56
CA GLY A 467 8.84 -2.87 22.44
C GLY A 467 8.39 -1.64 21.65
N LEU A 468 7.52 -0.85 22.23
CA LEU A 468 6.93 0.36 21.61
C LEU A 468 8.03 1.30 21.07
N GLU A 469 9.12 1.49 21.81
CA GLU A 469 10.27 2.30 21.39
C GLU A 469 10.81 1.90 20.00
N SER A 470 11.09 0.61 19.81
CA SER A 470 11.60 0.11 18.53
C SER A 470 10.61 0.28 17.39
N LEU A 471 9.33 0.09 17.67
CA LEU A 471 8.26 0.31 16.68
C LEU A 471 8.17 1.78 16.26
N LEU A 472 8.31 2.69 17.24
CA LEU A 472 8.27 4.14 16.99
C LEU A 472 9.48 4.61 16.17
N ILE A 473 10.66 4.04 16.36
CA ILE A 473 11.83 4.31 15.52
C ILE A 473 11.56 3.90 14.08
N TYR A 474 11.05 2.68 13.83
CA TYR A 474 10.70 2.26 12.47
C TYR A 474 9.62 3.13 11.83
N LEU A 475 8.64 3.60 12.60
CA LEU A 475 7.60 4.50 12.11
C LEU A 475 8.20 5.85 11.72
N TYR A 476 9.10 6.39 12.53
CA TYR A 476 9.82 7.61 12.25
C TYR A 476 10.69 7.48 11.00
N ASP A 477 11.51 6.45 10.91
CA ASP A 477 12.34 6.18 9.74
C ASP A 477 11.48 6.12 8.46
N TYR A 478 10.35 5.42 8.53
CA TYR A 478 9.39 5.40 7.42
C TYR A 478 8.89 6.81 7.05
N TRP A 479 8.66 7.67 8.04
CA TRP A 479 8.12 9.01 7.83
C TRP A 479 9.14 10.01 7.31
N PHE A 480 10.39 9.94 7.77
CA PHE A 480 11.41 10.97 7.57
C PHE A 480 12.71 10.52 6.90
N ASP A 481 12.92 9.24 6.60
CA ASP A 481 14.16 8.69 6.00
C ASP A 481 14.54 9.26 4.62
N ARG A 482 14.21 10.53 4.40
CA ARG A 482 14.19 11.21 3.11
C ARG A 482 15.16 12.38 2.97
N VAL A 483 15.79 12.80 4.04
CA VAL A 483 16.44 14.13 4.06
C VAL A 483 17.95 14.05 3.99
N GLU A 484 18.58 12.95 4.37
CA GLU A 484 20.03 12.94 4.54
C GLU A 484 20.87 12.62 3.30
N GLN A 485 20.26 12.32 2.13
CA GLN A 485 21.04 11.98 0.93
C GLN A 485 21.14 13.06 -0.15
N THR A 486 20.54 14.21 0.03
CA THR A 486 20.69 15.32 -0.95
C THR A 486 21.88 16.22 -0.69
N ASP A 487 22.55 16.14 0.45
CA ASP A 487 23.65 17.03 0.82
C ASP A 487 25.05 16.42 0.66
N SER A 488 25.18 15.14 0.29
CA SER A 488 26.49 14.50 0.10
C SER A 488 26.99 14.45 -1.34
N ASP A 489 26.17 14.83 -2.32
CA ASP A 489 26.56 14.83 -3.74
C ASP A 489 26.94 16.21 -4.29
N GLU A 490 27.06 17.26 -3.43
CA GLU A 490 27.54 18.58 -3.77
C GLU A 490 28.84 19.00 -3.04
N GLN A 491 29.75 18.05 -2.78
CA GLN A 491 31.11 18.41 -2.39
C GLN A 491 32.15 17.71 -3.23
#